data_92ccc0114630069a6f01c2fbe963c450
#
_entry.id   92ccc0114630069a6f01c2fbe963c450
#
_cell.length_a   1.000
_cell.length_b   1.000
_cell.length_c   1.000
_cell.angle_alpha   90.00
_cell.angle_beta   90.00
_cell.angle_gamma   90.00
#
_symmetry.space_group_name_H-M   'P 1'
#
loop_
_entity.id
_entity.type
_entity.pdbx_description
1 polymer ?
#
loop_
_entity_poly.entity_id
_entity_poly.type
_entity_poly.pdbx_seq_one_letter_code
_entity_poly.pdbx_strand_id
1 'polypeptide(L)'
;IKSYSITGGGYSGSASTLTTGFLNNSGTITFKATVTDSRGRVSAEASVSITVTAYSPPYFNSSLSQRCLSNGTLDDDGTYIHAMVSFGYSTCSGKNTLKTSVQYKQVSAEQWTDAGVTFASNTAFTYGKGQISTETSYDVRYTLEDAFSTISVQEIVSTAAVVMDFKSGGKGVAIGKVSERDNTFEVAENWDVKVYGMLLKEYIQQFAKTMYPVGSIYM
;
A
#
# COMPACT_ATOMS: atom_id res chain seq x y z
N ILE A 1 -49.37 -1.08 -34.28
CA ILE A 1 -48.07 -0.38 -34.26
C ILE A 1 -47.18 -1.01 -35.32
N LYS A 2 -46.56 -0.17 -36.15
CA LYS A 2 -45.60 -0.58 -37.18
C LYS A 2 -44.15 -0.60 -36.65
N SER A 3 -43.77 0.39 -35.86
CA SER A 3 -42.43 0.50 -35.29
C SER A 3 -42.41 1.34 -34.01
N TYR A 4 -41.34 1.18 -33.25
CA TYR A 4 -40.99 1.99 -32.08
C TYR A 4 -39.70 2.74 -32.38
N SER A 5 -39.50 3.87 -31.75
CA SER A 5 -38.20 4.57 -31.71
C SER A 5 -38.00 5.04 -30.29
N ILE A 6 -36.89 4.56 -29.66
CA ILE A 6 -36.51 4.98 -28.30
C ILE A 6 -35.08 5.48 -28.41
N THR A 7 -34.78 6.66 -27.88
CA THR A 7 -33.44 7.27 -27.88
C THR A 7 -33.15 7.92 -26.54
N GLY A 8 -31.89 7.89 -26.12
CA GLY A 8 -31.42 8.55 -24.89
C GLY A 8 -30.09 7.98 -24.39
N GLY A 9 -29.30 8.78 -23.69
CA GLY A 9 -28.06 8.35 -23.08
C GLY A 9 -27.01 7.79 -24.03
N GLY A 10 -27.09 8.16 -25.33
CA GLY A 10 -26.21 7.60 -26.37
C GLY A 10 -26.70 6.27 -26.96
N TYR A 11 -27.87 5.79 -26.54
CA TYR A 11 -28.48 4.54 -27.00
C TYR A 11 -29.73 4.84 -27.86
N SER A 12 -30.01 3.91 -28.77
CA SER A 12 -31.23 3.93 -29.58
C SER A 12 -31.75 2.50 -29.80
N GLY A 13 -33.06 2.38 -29.95
CA GLY A 13 -33.72 1.09 -30.21
C GLY A 13 -35.02 1.27 -30.98
N SER A 14 -35.37 0.22 -31.74
CA SER A 14 -36.63 0.14 -32.55
C SER A 14 -37.62 -0.89 -32.01
N ALA A 15 -37.32 -1.51 -30.88
CA ALA A 15 -38.24 -2.40 -30.17
C ALA A 15 -39.09 -1.65 -29.14
N SER A 16 -40.09 -2.30 -28.56
CA SER A 16 -40.95 -1.72 -27.50
C SER A 16 -40.22 -1.50 -26.19
N THR A 17 -38.97 -2.03 -26.08
CA THR A 17 -38.11 -1.89 -24.91
C THR A 17 -36.69 -1.51 -25.37
N LEU A 18 -35.98 -0.73 -24.54
CA LEU A 18 -34.55 -0.42 -24.74
C LEU A 18 -33.81 -0.83 -23.49
N THR A 19 -32.84 -1.75 -23.65
CA THR A 19 -31.88 -2.07 -22.60
C THR A 19 -30.57 -1.35 -22.92
N THR A 20 -30.09 -0.53 -22.00
CA THR A 20 -28.84 0.18 -22.14
C THR A 20 -27.71 -0.64 -21.51
N GLY A 21 -26.47 -0.47 -21.97
CA GLY A 21 -25.27 -0.80 -21.23
C GLY A 21 -24.97 0.28 -20.18
N PHE A 22 -23.68 0.43 -19.83
CA PHE A 22 -23.22 1.48 -18.92
C PHE A 22 -23.47 2.87 -19.50
N LEU A 23 -24.04 3.75 -18.70
CA LEU A 23 -24.23 5.16 -19.06
C LEU A 23 -22.96 5.93 -18.66
N ASN A 24 -22.21 6.39 -19.66
CA ASN A 24 -20.91 7.03 -19.47
C ASN A 24 -21.00 8.51 -19.01
N ASN A 25 -22.18 9.11 -19.10
CA ASN A 25 -22.41 10.48 -18.66
C ASN A 25 -23.20 10.49 -17.35
N SER A 26 -22.75 11.28 -16.40
CA SER A 26 -23.51 11.56 -15.16
C SER A 26 -24.45 12.75 -15.35
N GLY A 27 -25.37 12.91 -14.40
CA GLY A 27 -26.37 13.95 -14.41
C GLY A 27 -27.74 13.45 -14.89
N THR A 28 -28.60 14.35 -15.31
CA THR A 28 -29.95 14.00 -15.80
C THR A 28 -29.88 13.57 -17.25
N ILE A 29 -30.29 12.33 -17.53
CA ILE A 29 -30.39 11.76 -18.87
C ILE A 29 -31.86 11.57 -19.18
N THR A 30 -32.29 12.12 -20.31
CA THR A 30 -33.69 12.01 -20.77
C THR A 30 -33.75 10.98 -21.90
N PHE A 31 -34.62 10.00 -21.74
CA PHE A 31 -35.01 9.06 -22.80
C PHE A 31 -36.31 9.53 -23.42
N LYS A 32 -36.38 9.41 -24.74
CA LYS A 32 -37.53 9.84 -25.58
C LYS A 32 -38.01 8.65 -26.38
N ALA A 33 -39.33 8.52 -26.50
CA ALA A 33 -39.95 7.44 -27.25
C ALA A 33 -41.08 7.94 -28.14
N THR A 34 -41.17 7.38 -29.34
CA THR A 34 -42.31 7.55 -30.25
C THR A 34 -42.71 6.20 -30.82
N VAL A 35 -43.94 6.09 -31.26
CA VAL A 35 -44.46 4.91 -32.00
C VAL A 35 -45.03 5.35 -33.35
N THR A 36 -44.90 4.48 -34.35
CA THR A 36 -45.46 4.69 -35.68
C THR A 36 -46.57 3.64 -35.93
N ASP A 37 -47.71 4.04 -36.36
CA ASP A 37 -48.80 3.13 -36.70
C ASP A 37 -48.68 2.54 -38.13
N SER A 38 -49.57 1.63 -38.50
CA SER A 38 -49.57 0.98 -39.82
C SER A 38 -49.81 1.93 -40.99
N ARG A 39 -50.32 3.12 -40.72
CA ARG A 39 -50.60 4.19 -41.70
C ARG A 39 -49.46 5.20 -41.81
N GLY A 40 -48.37 4.99 -41.05
CA GLY A 40 -47.19 5.89 -41.04
C GLY A 40 -47.34 7.13 -40.16
N ARG A 41 -48.36 7.25 -39.34
CA ARG A 41 -48.52 8.36 -38.39
C ARG A 41 -47.66 8.12 -37.16
N VAL A 42 -46.92 9.14 -36.72
CA VAL A 42 -46.06 9.12 -35.54
C VAL A 42 -46.81 9.71 -34.33
N SER A 43 -46.67 9.09 -33.18
CA SER A 43 -47.25 9.59 -31.92
C SER A 43 -46.58 10.88 -31.46
N ALA A 44 -47.19 11.59 -30.52
CA ALA A 44 -46.48 12.54 -29.69
C ALA A 44 -45.30 11.86 -28.98
N GLU A 45 -44.22 12.61 -28.74
CA GLU A 45 -43.06 12.14 -28.01
C GLU A 45 -43.38 11.96 -26.52
N ALA A 46 -43.12 10.78 -25.99
CA ALA A 46 -43.12 10.53 -24.55
C ALA A 46 -41.64 10.62 -24.05
N SER A 47 -41.43 11.14 -22.87
CA SER A 47 -40.11 11.24 -22.29
C SER A 47 -40.06 10.82 -20.83
N VAL A 48 -38.92 10.26 -20.39
CA VAL A 48 -38.61 9.96 -19.01
C VAL A 48 -37.19 10.39 -18.72
N SER A 49 -36.95 11.00 -17.58
CA SER A 49 -35.64 11.41 -17.13
C SER A 49 -35.18 10.57 -15.95
N ILE A 50 -33.95 10.16 -15.98
CA ILE A 50 -33.24 9.47 -14.88
C ILE A 50 -32.05 10.30 -14.45
N THR A 51 -31.68 10.21 -13.17
CA THR A 51 -30.43 10.79 -12.65
C THR A 51 -29.38 9.73 -12.54
N VAL A 52 -28.28 9.92 -13.27
CA VAL A 52 -27.08 9.07 -13.21
C VAL A 52 -26.06 9.73 -12.30
N THR A 53 -25.69 9.04 -11.22
CA THR A 53 -24.69 9.52 -10.26
C THR A 53 -23.29 9.32 -10.85
N ALA A 54 -22.44 10.35 -10.73
CA ALA A 54 -21.04 10.24 -11.14
C ALA A 54 -20.31 9.19 -10.29
N TYR A 55 -19.47 8.40 -10.94
CA TYR A 55 -18.62 7.41 -10.31
C TYR A 55 -17.17 7.62 -10.76
N SER A 56 -16.25 7.48 -9.82
CA SER A 56 -14.81 7.27 -10.07
C SER A 56 -14.33 6.11 -9.22
N PRO A 57 -13.41 5.28 -9.75
CA PRO A 57 -12.83 4.14 -9.00
C PRO A 57 -12.19 4.59 -7.70
N PRO A 58 -12.07 3.70 -6.71
CA PRO A 58 -11.23 3.95 -5.54
C PRO A 58 -9.79 4.28 -5.94
N TYR A 59 -9.10 5.04 -5.12
CA TYR A 59 -7.71 5.42 -5.34
C TYR A 59 -6.97 5.58 -4.02
N PHE A 60 -5.68 5.28 -4.04
CA PHE A 60 -4.76 5.56 -2.93
C PHE A 60 -4.09 6.91 -3.13
N ASN A 61 -3.97 7.69 -2.05
CA ASN A 61 -3.15 8.90 -2.00
C ASN A 61 -1.76 8.59 -1.44
N SER A 62 -1.71 7.85 -0.33
CA SER A 62 -0.49 7.41 0.33
C SER A 62 -0.75 6.20 1.19
N SER A 63 0.31 5.45 1.46
CA SER A 63 0.34 4.39 2.46
C SER A 63 1.68 4.44 3.20
N LEU A 64 1.68 4.02 4.45
CA LEU A 64 2.86 3.95 5.30
C LEU A 64 2.71 2.75 6.22
N SER A 65 3.76 1.95 6.28
CA SER A 65 3.85 0.76 7.13
C SER A 65 5.18 0.75 7.88
N GLN A 66 5.13 0.63 9.21
CA GLN A 66 6.32 0.62 10.06
C GLN A 66 6.15 -0.44 11.15
N ARG A 67 7.27 -0.96 11.67
CA ARG A 67 7.24 -1.84 12.85
C ARG A 67 6.79 -1.09 14.08
N CYS A 68 6.10 -1.80 14.98
CA CYS A 68 5.63 -1.23 16.23
C CYS A 68 5.44 -2.28 17.32
N LEU A 69 5.29 -1.81 18.53
CA LEU A 69 4.83 -2.59 19.69
C LEU A 69 3.31 -2.81 19.60
N SER A 70 2.78 -3.66 20.46
CA SER A 70 1.34 -4.01 20.50
C SER A 70 0.41 -2.81 20.74
N ASN A 71 0.91 -1.76 21.35
CA ASN A 71 0.19 -0.51 21.59
C ASN A 71 0.27 0.51 20.45
N GLY A 72 0.94 0.15 19.34
CA GLY A 72 1.13 1.01 18.17
C GLY A 72 2.30 2.00 18.27
N THR A 73 3.08 1.99 19.35
CA THR A 73 4.31 2.77 19.45
C THR A 73 5.33 2.23 18.45
N LEU A 74 5.88 3.11 17.61
CA LEU A 74 6.89 2.73 16.62
C LEU A 74 8.14 2.20 17.31
N ASP A 75 8.62 1.05 16.82
CA ASP A 75 9.78 0.37 17.37
C ASP A 75 10.31 -0.59 16.31
N ASP A 76 11.59 -0.48 15.97
CA ASP A 76 12.21 -1.31 14.94
C ASP A 76 12.23 -2.80 15.29
N ASP A 77 12.30 -3.13 16.59
CA ASP A 77 12.19 -4.49 17.12
C ASP A 77 10.73 -4.93 17.33
N GLY A 78 9.77 -4.10 16.91
CA GLY A 78 8.36 -4.37 17.05
C GLY A 78 7.89 -5.59 16.25
N THR A 79 7.05 -6.41 16.89
CA THR A 79 6.46 -7.63 16.30
C THR A 79 5.05 -7.41 15.76
N TYR A 80 4.64 -6.15 15.63
CA TYR A 80 3.42 -5.68 14.99
C TYR A 80 3.76 -4.71 13.85
N ILE A 81 2.78 -4.42 13.01
CA ILE A 81 2.89 -3.39 11.97
C ILE A 81 1.87 -2.29 12.28
N HIS A 82 2.37 -1.07 12.41
CA HIS A 82 1.59 0.17 12.43
C HIS A 82 1.45 0.66 11.01
N ALA A 83 0.22 0.99 10.61
CA ALA A 83 -0.04 1.50 9.28
C ALA A 83 -0.99 2.68 9.29
N MET A 84 -0.84 3.53 8.28
CA MET A 84 -1.77 4.61 7.97
C MET A 84 -1.92 4.69 6.45
N VAL A 85 -3.16 4.60 5.97
CA VAL A 85 -3.47 4.60 4.54
C VAL A 85 -4.43 5.73 4.23
N SER A 86 -4.07 6.56 3.26
CA SER A 86 -4.92 7.63 2.74
C SER A 86 -5.51 7.23 1.40
N PHE A 87 -6.82 7.28 1.29
CA PHE A 87 -7.54 6.89 0.08
C PHE A 87 -8.86 7.64 -0.07
N GLY A 88 -9.43 7.56 -1.27
CA GLY A 88 -10.78 8.05 -1.56
C GLY A 88 -11.55 7.10 -2.48
N TYR A 89 -12.88 7.26 -2.51
CA TYR A 89 -13.78 6.53 -3.40
C TYR A 89 -15.08 7.31 -3.62
N SER A 90 -15.82 6.97 -4.66
CA SER A 90 -17.15 7.54 -4.94
C SER A 90 -18.22 6.81 -4.15
N THR A 91 -18.87 7.50 -3.22
CA THR A 91 -19.99 6.93 -2.44
C THR A 91 -21.29 6.79 -3.24
N CYS A 92 -21.39 7.43 -4.41
CA CYS A 92 -22.57 7.46 -5.26
C CYS A 92 -23.85 7.82 -4.49
N SER A 93 -23.80 8.87 -3.66
CA SER A 93 -24.88 9.28 -2.77
C SER A 93 -25.32 8.19 -1.78
N GLY A 94 -24.35 7.45 -1.24
CA GLY A 94 -24.57 6.38 -0.27
C GLY A 94 -24.97 5.02 -0.87
N LYS A 95 -24.98 4.90 -2.20
CA LYS A 95 -25.34 3.63 -2.89
C LYS A 95 -24.14 2.74 -3.16
N ASN A 96 -22.91 3.25 -3.00
CA ASN A 96 -21.68 2.51 -3.15
C ASN A 96 -20.97 2.43 -1.80
N THR A 97 -20.57 1.23 -1.42
CA THR A 97 -19.86 0.95 -0.17
C THR A 97 -18.46 0.45 -0.48
N LEU A 98 -17.50 0.81 0.35
CA LEU A 98 -16.12 0.36 0.24
C LEU A 98 -15.82 -0.69 1.29
N LYS A 99 -15.14 -1.75 0.87
CA LYS A 99 -14.47 -2.71 1.74
C LYS A 99 -12.98 -2.47 1.71
N THR A 100 -12.34 -2.57 2.86
CA THR A 100 -10.89 -2.49 3.03
C THR A 100 -10.38 -3.80 3.60
N SER A 101 -9.24 -4.28 3.13
CA SER A 101 -8.59 -5.47 3.66
C SER A 101 -7.07 -5.33 3.64
N VAL A 102 -6.42 -6.03 4.55
CA VAL A 102 -4.97 -6.04 4.73
C VAL A 102 -4.47 -7.47 4.68
N GLN A 103 -3.44 -7.69 3.87
CA GLN A 103 -2.74 -8.96 3.81
C GLN A 103 -1.24 -8.72 3.96
N TYR A 104 -0.54 -9.70 4.54
CA TYR A 104 0.91 -9.67 4.65
C TYR A 104 1.51 -11.06 4.41
N LYS A 105 2.76 -11.10 4.03
CA LYS A 105 3.56 -12.32 3.91
C LYS A 105 5.03 -12.01 4.14
N GLN A 106 5.83 -12.98 4.53
CA GLN A 106 7.28 -12.84 4.41
C GLN A 106 7.65 -12.66 2.93
N VAL A 107 8.66 -11.84 2.64
CA VAL A 107 9.09 -11.59 1.25
C VAL A 107 9.41 -12.89 0.51
N SER A 108 10.00 -13.87 1.21
CA SER A 108 10.32 -15.20 0.66
C SER A 108 9.12 -16.17 0.54
N ALA A 109 7.96 -15.84 1.12
CA ALA A 109 6.79 -16.70 1.09
C ALA A 109 5.93 -16.44 -0.15
N GLU A 110 5.27 -17.48 -0.65
CA GLU A 110 4.32 -17.35 -1.76
C GLU A 110 2.92 -16.96 -1.30
N GLN A 111 2.51 -17.45 -0.13
CA GLN A 111 1.14 -17.29 0.37
C GLN A 111 0.95 -16.03 1.21
N TRP A 112 -0.14 -15.33 0.92
CA TRP A 112 -0.58 -14.17 1.69
C TRP A 112 -1.40 -14.59 2.90
N THR A 113 -1.16 -13.96 4.04
CA THR A 113 -1.93 -14.10 5.28
C THR A 113 -2.87 -12.92 5.40
N ASP A 114 -4.14 -13.17 5.65
CA ASP A 114 -5.11 -12.12 5.98
C ASP A 114 -4.83 -11.60 7.40
N ALA A 115 -4.66 -10.29 7.54
CA ALA A 115 -4.46 -9.65 8.83
C ALA A 115 -5.72 -9.65 9.71
N GLY A 116 -6.89 -9.88 9.13
CA GLY A 116 -8.18 -9.88 9.80
C GLY A 116 -8.60 -8.50 10.33
N VAL A 117 -8.11 -7.42 9.70
CA VAL A 117 -8.42 -6.03 10.06
C VAL A 117 -8.93 -5.26 8.85
N THR A 118 -9.79 -4.28 9.14
CA THR A 118 -10.22 -3.25 8.19
C THR A 118 -9.62 -1.91 8.59
N PHE A 119 -9.57 -0.96 7.68
CA PHE A 119 -9.00 0.36 7.96
C PHE A 119 -9.86 1.47 7.35
N ALA A 120 -9.79 2.65 7.97
CA ALA A 120 -10.40 3.88 7.48
C ALA A 120 -9.31 4.82 6.93
N SER A 121 -9.68 5.68 5.98
CA SER A 121 -8.75 6.65 5.39
C SER A 121 -8.21 7.61 6.46
N ASN A 122 -6.89 7.84 6.43
CA ASN A 122 -6.16 8.72 7.36
C ASN A 122 -6.29 8.33 8.85
N THR A 123 -6.59 7.06 9.11
CA THR A 123 -6.68 6.55 10.49
C THR A 123 -5.59 5.49 10.69
N ALA A 124 -4.78 5.67 11.72
CA ALA A 124 -3.76 4.70 12.08
C ALA A 124 -4.39 3.42 12.64
N PHE A 125 -3.78 2.28 12.32
CA PHE A 125 -4.20 0.97 12.81
C PHE A 125 -2.99 0.04 12.95
N THR A 126 -3.14 -1.02 13.73
CA THR A 126 -2.07 -1.97 14.03
C THR A 126 -2.54 -3.39 13.76
N TYR A 127 -1.64 -4.22 13.21
CA TYR A 127 -1.91 -5.64 12.92
C TYR A 127 -0.66 -6.51 13.05
N GLY A 128 -0.78 -7.81 12.76
CA GLY A 128 0.32 -8.77 12.84
C GLY A 128 0.32 -9.61 14.10
N LYS A 129 -0.45 -9.24 15.13
CA LYS A 129 -0.73 -10.03 16.36
C LYS A 129 0.52 -10.57 17.06
N GLY A 130 1.66 -9.85 17.01
CA GLY A 130 2.92 -10.29 17.59
C GLY A 130 3.64 -11.39 16.79
N GLN A 131 3.22 -11.67 15.56
CA GLN A 131 3.79 -12.72 14.70
C GLN A 131 4.75 -12.18 13.62
N ILE A 132 4.99 -10.87 13.60
CA ILE A 132 5.92 -10.26 12.67
C ILE A 132 7.35 -10.47 13.19
N SER A 133 8.09 -11.39 12.56
CA SER A 133 9.48 -11.66 12.93
C SER A 133 10.35 -10.44 12.63
N THR A 134 11.27 -10.13 13.54
CA THR A 134 12.28 -9.08 13.37
C THR A 134 13.38 -9.45 12.38
N GLU A 135 13.55 -10.74 12.12
CA GLU A 135 14.64 -11.31 11.28
C GLU A 135 14.28 -11.38 9.78
N THR A 136 13.04 -11.05 9.41
CA THR A 136 12.58 -11.14 8.02
C THR A 136 11.82 -9.89 7.60
N SER A 137 11.94 -9.53 6.32
CA SER A 137 11.11 -8.50 5.70
C SER A 137 9.76 -9.05 5.29
N TYR A 138 8.76 -8.20 5.29
CA TYR A 138 7.39 -8.55 4.93
C TYR A 138 6.89 -7.68 3.77
N ASP A 139 6.27 -8.31 2.79
CA ASP A 139 5.37 -7.63 1.86
C ASP A 139 4.03 -7.41 2.56
N VAL A 140 3.50 -6.21 2.48
CA VAL A 140 2.14 -5.88 2.95
C VAL A 140 1.31 -5.36 1.79
N ARG A 141 0.03 -5.70 1.77
CA ARG A 141 -0.90 -5.32 0.72
C ARG A 141 -2.18 -4.76 1.30
N TYR A 142 -2.52 -3.54 0.91
CA TYR A 142 -3.79 -2.88 1.22
C TYR A 142 -4.69 -2.96 0.00
N THR A 143 -5.93 -3.38 0.20
CA THR A 143 -6.91 -3.52 -0.88
C THR A 143 -8.15 -2.69 -0.59
N LEU A 144 -8.60 -1.98 -1.60
CA LEU A 144 -9.86 -1.25 -1.64
C LEU A 144 -10.77 -1.94 -2.66
N GLU A 145 -11.96 -2.33 -2.24
CA GLU A 145 -12.96 -2.99 -3.09
C GLU A 145 -14.31 -2.28 -2.94
N ASP A 146 -14.84 -1.77 -4.03
CA ASP A 146 -16.21 -1.27 -4.09
C ASP A 146 -17.08 -2.14 -5.01
N ALA A 147 -18.31 -1.73 -5.29
CA ALA A 147 -19.24 -2.50 -6.12
C ALA A 147 -18.77 -2.67 -7.58
N PHE A 148 -17.80 -1.89 -8.05
CA PHE A 148 -17.41 -1.79 -9.46
C PHE A 148 -15.93 -2.07 -9.71
N SER A 149 -15.06 -1.93 -8.70
CA SER A 149 -13.62 -1.94 -8.86
C SER A 149 -12.91 -2.45 -7.62
N THR A 150 -11.77 -3.11 -7.83
CA THR A 150 -10.83 -3.54 -6.78
C THR A 150 -9.43 -3.06 -7.16
N ILE A 151 -8.77 -2.38 -6.24
CA ILE A 151 -7.37 -1.93 -6.40
C ILE A 151 -6.55 -2.27 -5.16
N SER A 152 -5.25 -2.40 -5.33
CA SER A 152 -4.32 -2.70 -4.23
C SER A 152 -3.04 -1.89 -4.35
N VAL A 153 -2.42 -1.59 -3.20
CA VAL A 153 -1.06 -1.07 -3.09
C VAL A 153 -0.25 -2.01 -2.22
N GLN A 154 1.04 -2.12 -2.50
CA GLN A 154 1.97 -2.96 -1.74
C GLN A 154 3.14 -2.13 -1.21
N GLU A 155 3.64 -2.50 -0.04
CA GLU A 155 4.81 -1.92 0.62
C GLU A 155 5.67 -3.03 1.21
N ILE A 156 6.90 -2.71 1.55
CA ILE A 156 7.82 -3.60 2.24
C ILE A 156 8.09 -3.05 3.64
N VAL A 157 7.90 -3.89 4.65
CA VAL A 157 8.34 -3.66 6.02
C VAL A 157 9.65 -4.42 6.22
N SER A 158 10.74 -3.67 6.39
CA SER A 158 12.10 -4.23 6.50
C SER A 158 12.31 -5.01 7.79
N THR A 159 13.43 -5.73 7.87
CA THR A 159 13.94 -6.32 9.12
C THR A 159 14.23 -5.24 10.16
N ALA A 160 14.25 -5.60 11.44
CA ALA A 160 14.60 -4.70 12.53
C ALA A 160 16.05 -4.23 12.46
N ALA A 161 16.96 -5.10 12.03
CA ALA A 161 18.38 -4.82 12.06
C ALA A 161 18.88 -4.15 10.78
N VAL A 162 19.58 -3.02 10.93
CA VAL A 162 20.42 -2.45 9.88
C VAL A 162 21.73 -3.24 9.85
N VAL A 163 21.87 -4.13 8.86
CA VAL A 163 23.13 -4.91 8.70
C VAL A 163 24.23 -4.03 8.16
N MET A 164 23.93 -3.14 7.21
CA MET A 164 24.86 -2.19 6.60
C MET A 164 24.12 -0.94 6.18
N ASP A 165 24.70 0.20 6.46
CA ASP A 165 24.18 1.50 6.06
C ASP A 165 25.26 2.35 5.37
N PHE A 166 24.85 3.08 4.34
CA PHE A 166 25.69 4.05 3.63
C PHE A 166 25.17 5.46 3.94
N LYS A 167 26.02 6.27 4.55
CA LYS A 167 25.68 7.65 4.83
C LYS A 167 25.27 8.39 3.55
N SER A 168 24.25 9.22 3.64
CA SER A 168 23.79 10.06 2.53
C SER A 168 24.96 10.79 1.86
N GLY A 169 25.02 10.73 0.53
CA GLY A 169 26.15 11.26 -0.24
C GLY A 169 27.36 10.33 -0.34
N GLY A 170 27.25 9.07 0.14
CA GLY A 170 28.30 8.04 -0.02
C GLY A 170 29.57 8.28 0.80
N LYS A 171 29.50 9.06 1.87
CA LYS A 171 30.66 9.52 2.64
C LYS A 171 30.98 8.71 3.89
N GLY A 172 30.25 7.67 4.20
CA GLY A 172 30.46 6.81 5.36
C GLY A 172 29.77 5.48 5.19
N VAL A 173 30.25 4.46 5.91
CA VAL A 173 29.65 3.13 5.97
C VAL A 173 29.58 2.68 7.41
N ALA A 174 28.48 2.05 7.79
CA ALA A 174 28.31 1.42 9.09
C ALA A 174 27.83 -0.02 8.96
N ILE A 175 28.24 -0.85 9.90
CA ILE A 175 27.79 -2.24 10.07
C ILE A 175 27.05 -2.35 11.40
N GLY A 176 25.82 -2.90 11.35
CA GLY A 176 24.98 -3.11 12.52
C GLY A 176 24.36 -1.84 13.11
N LYS A 177 24.51 -0.69 12.45
CA LYS A 177 23.95 0.61 12.86
C LYS A 177 23.80 1.54 11.66
N VAL A 178 23.10 2.66 11.84
CA VAL A 178 23.06 3.76 10.86
C VAL A 178 24.39 4.50 10.85
N SER A 179 24.91 4.85 9.68
CA SER A 179 26.15 5.61 9.52
C SER A 179 25.96 7.08 9.94
N GLU A 180 26.69 7.52 10.96
CA GLU A 180 26.54 8.85 11.58
C GLU A 180 27.59 9.86 11.14
N ARG A 181 28.79 9.39 10.79
CA ARG A 181 29.97 10.25 10.54
C ARG A 181 30.45 10.15 9.11
N ASP A 182 30.91 11.31 8.57
CA ASP A 182 31.58 11.35 7.27
C ASP A 182 32.97 10.71 7.34
N ASN A 183 33.36 10.06 6.26
CA ASN A 183 34.70 9.46 6.06
C ASN A 183 35.07 8.42 7.13
N THR A 184 34.08 7.71 7.68
CA THR A 184 34.28 6.68 8.70
C THR A 184 33.71 5.34 8.24
N PHE A 185 34.33 4.28 8.74
CA PHE A 185 33.75 2.94 8.81
C PHE A 185 33.38 2.68 10.26
N GLU A 186 32.10 2.59 10.56
CA GLU A 186 31.55 2.42 11.89
C GLU A 186 31.05 0.99 12.09
N VAL A 187 31.21 0.46 13.28
CA VAL A 187 30.69 -0.85 13.68
C VAL A 187 29.89 -0.68 14.97
N ALA A 188 28.68 -1.23 15.05
CA ALA A 188 27.86 -1.18 16.26
C ALA A 188 28.57 -1.90 17.42
N GLU A 189 28.32 -1.44 18.65
CA GLU A 189 28.99 -1.93 19.87
C GLU A 189 28.78 -3.43 20.12
N ASN A 190 27.65 -3.97 19.66
CA ASN A 190 27.29 -5.39 19.80
C ASN A 190 27.85 -6.29 18.69
N TRP A 191 28.63 -5.74 17.76
CA TRP A 191 29.25 -6.49 16.68
C TRP A 191 30.75 -6.69 16.93
N ASP A 192 31.21 -7.93 16.81
CA ASP A 192 32.64 -8.27 16.90
C ASP A 192 33.30 -8.22 15.52
N VAL A 193 34.40 -7.48 15.42
CA VAL A 193 35.28 -7.49 14.25
C VAL A 193 36.40 -8.49 14.44
N LYS A 194 36.53 -9.47 13.54
CA LYS A 194 37.62 -10.45 13.55
C LYS A 194 38.61 -10.17 12.43
N VAL A 195 39.90 -10.17 12.76
CA VAL A 195 41.03 -10.08 11.83
C VAL A 195 41.88 -11.31 11.99
N TYR A 196 42.12 -12.04 10.91
CA TYR A 196 42.84 -13.34 10.93
C TYR A 196 42.27 -14.34 11.97
N GLY A 197 40.95 -14.36 12.15
CA GLY A 197 40.27 -15.26 13.09
C GLY A 197 40.29 -14.81 14.56
N MET A 198 41.00 -13.74 14.91
CA MET A 198 41.05 -13.15 16.25
C MET A 198 40.14 -11.92 16.34
N LEU A 199 39.58 -11.63 17.51
CA LEU A 199 38.88 -10.37 17.75
C LEU A 199 39.88 -9.20 17.56
N LEU A 200 39.44 -8.14 16.89
CA LEU A 200 40.28 -6.96 16.61
C LEU A 200 40.94 -6.40 17.89
N LYS A 201 40.20 -6.35 19.00
CA LYS A 201 40.73 -5.92 20.31
C LYS A 201 41.89 -6.78 20.79
N GLU A 202 41.82 -8.10 20.59
CA GLU A 202 42.87 -9.05 20.98
C GLU A 202 44.07 -8.95 20.03
N TYR A 203 43.78 -8.81 18.72
CA TYR A 203 44.83 -8.57 17.72
C TYR A 203 45.62 -7.31 18.01
N ILE A 204 44.95 -6.18 18.34
CA ILE A 204 45.64 -4.93 18.72
C ILE A 204 46.44 -5.09 19.99
N GLN A 205 45.93 -5.80 21.01
CA GLN A 205 46.65 -6.06 22.24
C GLN A 205 47.93 -6.92 22.00
N GLN A 206 47.81 -7.95 21.14
CA GLN A 206 48.95 -8.78 20.78
C GLN A 206 49.98 -7.97 20.00
N PHE A 207 49.55 -7.15 19.06
CA PHE A 207 50.44 -6.25 18.29
C PHE A 207 51.16 -5.25 19.22
N ALA A 208 50.43 -4.62 20.16
CA ALA A 208 51.01 -3.70 21.13
C ALA A 208 52.04 -4.37 22.01
N LYS A 209 51.81 -5.62 22.47
CA LYS A 209 52.83 -6.39 23.24
C LYS A 209 54.09 -6.69 22.43
N THR A 210 53.97 -6.90 21.12
CA THR A 210 55.09 -7.13 20.22
C THR A 210 55.91 -5.87 19.98
N MET A 211 55.23 -4.72 19.84
CA MET A 211 55.90 -3.42 19.61
C MET A 211 56.48 -2.81 20.88
N TYR A 212 55.82 -3.08 22.04
CA TYR A 212 56.21 -2.53 23.35
C TYR A 212 56.27 -3.66 24.37
N PRO A 213 57.40 -4.46 24.40
CA PRO A 213 57.53 -5.54 25.37
C PRO A 213 57.46 -5.02 26.80
N VAL A 214 56.89 -5.85 27.70
CA VAL A 214 56.79 -5.53 29.13
C VAL A 214 58.23 -5.23 29.67
N GLY A 215 58.42 -4.02 30.22
CA GLY A 215 59.73 -3.58 30.70
C GLY A 215 60.37 -2.46 29.85
N SER A 216 59.76 -2.08 28.71
CA SER A 216 60.20 -0.90 27.96
C SER A 216 59.86 0.36 28.75
N ILE A 217 60.87 1.10 29.19
CA ILE A 217 60.71 2.40 29.87
C ILE A 217 60.75 3.47 28.78
N TYR A 218 59.68 4.24 28.67
CA TYR A 218 59.66 5.47 27.86
C TYR A 218 60.35 6.58 28.66
N MET A 219 61.50 7.07 28.16
CA MET A 219 62.05 8.34 28.59
C MET A 219 61.56 9.47 27.70
#